data_4c8cdcb74adcaa063acd17ab4e99c418
#
_entry.id   4c8cdcb74adcaa063acd17ab4e99c418
#
_cell.length_a   1.000
_cell.length_b   1.000
_cell.length_c   1.000
_cell.angle_alpha   90.00
_cell.angle_beta   90.00
_cell.angle_gamma   90.00
#
_symmetry.space_group_name_H-M   'P 1'
#
loop_
_entity.id
_entity.type
_entity.pdbx_description
1 polymer ?
#
loop_
_entity_poly.entity_id
_entity_poly.type
_entity_poly.pdbx_seq_one_letter_code
_entity_poly.pdbx_strand_id
1 'polypeptide(L)'
;MHADVTIRPARDDELDRVATLLVDAYAEYAARMSPDAWASFAQDIGNVRGRMMEAEVVVADRDGRLVGSVTLFTRHRGVRGGTVGVRLLAVHPDARGTGVGRALMEYAIAHAREEQQQRVVLSTAQEMESARDLYEKLGFHREPDLDHEPAPGVRLQGYALDLDSALE
;
A
#
# COMPACT_ATOMS: atom_id res chain seq x y z
N MET A 1 17.69 -5.58 11.65
CA MET A 1 18.32 -4.56 10.81
C MET A 1 17.28 -3.60 10.27
N HIS A 2 17.59 -2.35 10.32
CA HIS A 2 16.64 -1.32 9.86
C HIS A 2 16.84 -1.04 8.39
N ALA A 3 15.74 -0.73 7.71
CA ALA A 3 15.83 -0.20 6.38
C ALA A 3 16.51 1.17 6.45
N ASP A 4 17.49 1.38 5.61
CA ASP A 4 18.23 2.63 5.60
C ASP A 4 17.55 3.60 4.64
N VAL A 5 16.31 3.95 4.96
CA VAL A 5 15.48 4.76 4.10
C VAL A 5 14.81 5.87 4.88
N THR A 6 14.47 6.94 4.18
CA THR A 6 13.63 8.00 4.69
C THR A 6 12.22 7.79 4.15
N ILE A 7 11.25 7.73 5.06
CA ILE A 7 9.84 7.58 4.67
C ILE A 7 9.20 8.97 4.76
N ARG A 8 8.60 9.41 3.67
CA ARG A 8 8.07 10.78 3.58
C ARG A 8 7.00 10.87 2.50
N PRO A 9 6.19 11.94 2.51
CA PRO A 9 5.25 12.15 1.40
C PRO A 9 5.99 12.36 0.09
N ALA A 10 5.39 11.92 -1.01
CA ALA A 10 5.94 12.12 -2.34
C ALA A 10 5.87 13.59 -2.71
N ARG A 11 6.88 14.07 -3.43
CA ARG A 11 6.90 15.42 -3.97
C ARG A 11 6.29 15.43 -5.38
N ASP A 12 5.76 16.58 -5.78
CA ASP A 12 5.13 16.71 -7.09
C ASP A 12 6.07 16.35 -8.23
N ASP A 13 7.35 16.63 -8.09
CA ASP A 13 8.31 16.34 -9.15
C ASP A 13 8.75 14.89 -9.18
N GLU A 14 8.23 14.07 -8.28
CA GLU A 14 8.58 12.65 -8.20
C GLU A 14 7.50 11.72 -8.75
N LEU A 15 6.35 12.25 -9.14
CA LEU A 15 5.18 11.41 -9.42
C LEU A 15 5.43 10.44 -10.58
N ASP A 16 6.20 10.85 -11.57
CA ASP A 16 6.53 9.93 -12.66
C ASP A 16 7.42 8.79 -12.20
N ARG A 17 8.35 9.08 -11.28
CA ARG A 17 9.20 8.02 -10.71
C ARG A 17 8.39 7.07 -9.84
N VAL A 18 7.40 7.60 -9.10
CA VAL A 18 6.51 6.76 -8.31
C VAL A 18 5.71 5.84 -9.22
N ALA A 19 5.20 6.38 -10.34
CA ALA A 19 4.45 5.58 -11.31
C ALA A 19 5.31 4.44 -11.85
N THR A 20 6.55 4.72 -12.23
CA THR A 20 7.47 3.70 -12.73
C THR A 20 7.73 2.65 -11.67
N LEU A 21 7.97 3.08 -10.42
CA LEU A 21 8.20 2.17 -9.32
C LEU A 21 7.02 1.21 -9.11
N LEU A 22 5.79 1.74 -9.14
CA LEU A 22 4.60 0.92 -8.95
C LEU A 22 4.44 -0.11 -10.05
N VAL A 23 4.59 0.32 -11.31
CA VAL A 23 4.45 -0.60 -12.43
C VAL A 23 5.53 -1.68 -12.37
N ASP A 24 6.78 -1.29 -12.08
CA ASP A 24 7.88 -2.26 -11.99
C ASP A 24 7.66 -3.25 -10.86
N ALA A 25 7.20 -2.77 -9.71
CA ALA A 25 7.02 -3.64 -8.56
C ALA A 25 5.90 -4.66 -8.77
N TYR A 26 4.86 -4.29 -9.51
CA TYR A 26 3.74 -5.18 -9.76
C TYR A 26 3.86 -5.97 -11.06
N ALA A 27 4.91 -5.72 -11.85
CA ALA A 27 5.07 -6.37 -13.16
C ALA A 27 5.15 -7.89 -13.06
N GLU A 28 5.60 -8.42 -11.94
CA GLU A 28 5.68 -9.86 -11.76
C GLU A 28 4.31 -10.53 -11.79
N TYR A 29 3.24 -9.77 -11.57
CA TYR A 29 1.90 -10.31 -11.61
C TYR A 29 1.29 -10.28 -13.00
N ALA A 30 1.97 -9.65 -13.96
CA ALA A 30 1.47 -9.58 -15.34
C ALA A 30 1.26 -10.98 -15.95
N ALA A 31 2.11 -11.93 -15.57
CA ALA A 31 2.01 -13.28 -16.10
C ALA A 31 0.74 -14.01 -15.64
N ARG A 32 0.10 -13.52 -14.59
CA ARG A 32 -1.12 -14.12 -14.04
C ARG A 32 -2.37 -13.41 -14.54
N MET A 33 -2.21 -12.45 -15.44
CA MET A 33 -3.31 -11.63 -15.96
C MET A 33 -3.31 -11.72 -17.47
N SER A 34 -4.49 -11.48 -18.09
CA SER A 34 -4.52 -11.32 -19.53
C SER A 34 -3.76 -10.04 -19.90
N PRO A 35 -3.27 -9.93 -21.16
CA PRO A 35 -2.58 -8.70 -21.56
C PRO A 35 -3.46 -7.45 -21.41
N ASP A 36 -4.75 -7.55 -21.71
CA ASP A 36 -5.66 -6.41 -21.55
C ASP A 36 -5.86 -6.05 -20.10
N ALA A 37 -6.00 -7.06 -19.22
CA ALA A 37 -6.16 -6.82 -17.80
C ALA A 37 -4.92 -6.17 -17.19
N TRP A 38 -3.73 -6.65 -17.58
CA TRP A 38 -2.50 -6.05 -17.12
C TRP A 38 -2.35 -4.60 -17.59
N ALA A 39 -2.65 -4.34 -18.87
CA ALA A 39 -2.54 -2.99 -19.40
C ALA A 39 -3.44 -2.02 -18.64
N SER A 40 -4.68 -2.45 -18.37
CA SER A 40 -5.62 -1.63 -17.61
C SER A 40 -5.15 -1.41 -16.18
N PHE A 41 -4.68 -2.46 -15.53
CA PHE A 41 -4.18 -2.37 -14.16
C PHE A 41 -2.93 -1.47 -14.07
N ALA A 42 -2.00 -1.64 -15.03
CA ALA A 42 -0.78 -0.82 -15.04
C ALA A 42 -1.11 0.65 -15.25
N GLN A 43 -2.09 0.95 -16.10
CA GLN A 43 -2.51 2.32 -16.31
C GLN A 43 -3.11 2.90 -15.03
N ASP A 44 -3.91 2.11 -14.32
CA ASP A 44 -4.53 2.55 -13.08
C ASP A 44 -3.51 2.80 -11.99
N ILE A 45 -2.60 1.86 -11.75
CA ILE A 45 -1.61 2.04 -10.69
C ILE A 45 -0.61 3.14 -11.02
N GLY A 46 -0.38 3.39 -12.30
CA GLY A 46 0.52 4.46 -12.73
C GLY A 46 -0.11 5.86 -12.66
N ASN A 47 -1.42 5.94 -12.45
CA ASN A 47 -2.10 7.23 -12.37
C ASN A 47 -1.95 7.85 -10.97
N VAL A 48 -0.71 8.19 -10.63
CA VAL A 48 -0.39 8.70 -9.29
C VAL A 48 -0.99 10.08 -9.08
N ARG A 49 -0.94 10.93 -10.10
CA ARG A 49 -1.48 12.30 -9.97
C ARG A 49 -2.96 12.28 -9.67
N GLY A 50 -3.71 11.38 -10.31
CA GLY A 50 -5.13 11.27 -10.03
C GLY A 50 -5.41 10.81 -8.61
N ARG A 51 -4.61 9.89 -8.11
CA ARG A 51 -4.79 9.40 -6.74
C ARG A 51 -4.46 10.46 -5.70
N MET A 52 -3.52 11.35 -5.98
CA MET A 52 -3.15 12.38 -5.01
C MET A 52 -4.26 13.38 -4.75
N MET A 53 -5.29 13.39 -5.56
CA MET A 53 -6.43 14.25 -5.32
C MET A 53 -7.31 13.74 -4.18
N GLU A 54 -7.20 12.46 -3.82
CA GLU A 54 -8.04 11.87 -2.78
C GLU A 54 -7.26 11.01 -1.80
N ALA A 55 -5.93 11.00 -1.89
CA ALA A 55 -5.10 10.14 -1.06
C ALA A 55 -3.72 10.75 -0.87
N GLU A 56 -3.01 10.27 0.15
CA GLU A 56 -1.61 10.62 0.33
C GLU A 56 -0.73 9.53 -0.25
N VAL A 57 0.24 9.91 -1.04
CA VAL A 57 1.24 8.99 -1.59
C VAL A 57 2.52 9.19 -0.80
N VAL A 58 3.01 8.10 -0.20
CA VAL A 58 4.18 8.10 0.67
C VAL A 58 5.26 7.26 -0.01
N VAL A 59 6.49 7.71 0.06
CA VAL A 59 7.61 7.04 -0.61
C VAL A 59 8.70 6.68 0.39
N ALA A 60 9.47 5.66 0.04
CA ALA A 60 10.70 5.30 0.74
C ALA A 60 11.86 5.73 -0.13
N ASP A 61 12.68 6.64 0.39
CA ASP A 61 13.79 7.26 -0.31
C ASP A 61 15.09 6.74 0.29
N ARG A 62 15.89 6.07 -0.55
CA ARG A 62 17.22 5.63 -0.14
C ARG A 62 18.23 6.39 -0.97
N ASP A 63 18.84 7.41 -0.36
CA ASP A 63 19.89 8.21 -1.00
C ASP A 63 19.46 8.79 -2.35
N GLY A 64 18.23 9.30 -2.40
CA GLY A 64 17.71 9.93 -3.61
C GLY A 64 17.01 9.00 -4.57
N ARG A 65 17.02 7.69 -4.29
CA ARG A 65 16.34 6.71 -5.13
C ARG A 65 15.07 6.26 -4.44
N LEU A 66 13.95 6.26 -5.16
CA LEU A 66 12.69 5.77 -4.62
C LEU A 66 12.68 4.25 -4.71
N VAL A 67 12.61 3.59 -3.55
CA VAL A 67 12.66 2.13 -3.47
C VAL A 67 11.35 1.52 -2.99
N GLY A 68 10.39 2.33 -2.60
CA GLY A 68 9.09 1.82 -2.18
C GLY A 68 8.06 2.93 -2.11
N SER A 69 6.79 2.53 -2.04
CA SER A 69 5.68 3.49 -1.94
C SER A 69 4.48 2.81 -1.30
N VAL A 70 3.63 3.62 -0.68
CA VAL A 70 2.34 3.17 -0.16
C VAL A 70 1.36 4.33 -0.29
N THR A 71 0.08 4.03 -0.51
CA THR A 71 -0.97 5.03 -0.68
C THR A 71 -1.95 4.93 0.48
N LEU A 72 -2.26 6.07 1.10
CA LEU A 72 -3.13 6.15 2.28
C LEU A 72 -4.39 6.93 1.94
N PHE A 73 -5.54 6.31 2.17
CA PHE A 73 -6.84 6.92 1.94
C PHE A 73 -7.53 7.14 3.27
N THR A 74 -7.91 8.39 3.55
CA THR A 74 -8.63 8.71 4.78
C THR A 74 -10.09 9.04 4.51
N ARG A 75 -10.42 9.44 3.29
CA ARG A 75 -11.78 9.82 2.92
C ARG A 75 -12.16 9.24 1.58
N HIS A 76 -11.77 8.02 1.35
CA HIS A 76 -12.08 7.35 0.10
C HIS A 76 -13.45 6.71 0.19
N ARG A 77 -14.09 6.55 -0.99
CA ARG A 77 -15.36 5.83 -1.06
C ARG A 77 -15.17 4.43 -0.47
N GLY A 78 -16.04 4.07 0.47
CA GLY A 78 -15.94 2.80 1.17
C GLY A 78 -15.07 2.82 2.41
N VAL A 79 -14.34 3.89 2.64
CA VAL A 79 -13.56 4.06 3.87
C VAL A 79 -14.35 4.95 4.80
N ARG A 80 -14.69 4.43 5.97
CA ARG A 80 -15.50 5.16 6.93
C ARG A 80 -14.66 6.13 7.74
N GLY A 81 -15.31 7.12 8.33
CA GLY A 81 -14.63 7.99 9.28
C GLY A 81 -14.02 7.18 10.38
N GLY A 82 -12.81 7.55 10.78
CA GLY A 82 -12.05 6.79 11.77
C GLY A 82 -11.22 5.67 11.16
N THR A 83 -11.24 5.51 9.84
CA THR A 83 -10.52 4.43 9.17
C THR A 83 -9.54 4.99 8.14
N VAL A 84 -8.35 4.44 8.10
CA VAL A 84 -7.37 4.72 7.05
C VAL A 84 -7.26 3.48 6.16
N GLY A 85 -7.47 3.66 4.86
CA GLY A 85 -7.27 2.59 3.90
C GLY A 85 -5.85 2.64 3.35
N VAL A 86 -5.22 1.48 3.24
CA VAL A 86 -3.86 1.36 2.68
C VAL A 86 -3.96 0.60 1.37
N ARG A 87 -3.37 1.15 0.32
CA ARG A 87 -3.35 0.51 -0.99
C ARG A 87 -1.99 0.65 -1.62
N LEU A 88 -1.70 -0.26 -2.53
CA LEU A 88 -0.54 -0.19 -3.40
C LEU A 88 0.77 -0.08 -2.63
N LEU A 89 0.91 -0.92 -1.60
CA LEU A 89 2.21 -1.09 -0.98
C LEU A 89 3.12 -1.77 -1.99
N ALA A 90 4.21 -1.11 -2.33
CA ALA A 90 5.14 -1.60 -3.35
C ALA A 90 6.57 -1.38 -2.91
N VAL A 91 7.40 -2.39 -3.13
CA VAL A 91 8.84 -2.30 -2.88
C VAL A 91 9.54 -2.73 -4.16
N HIS A 92 10.48 -1.89 -4.62
CA HIS A 92 11.24 -2.22 -5.81
C HIS A 92 11.89 -3.60 -5.65
N PRO A 93 11.87 -4.44 -6.69
CA PRO A 93 12.43 -5.79 -6.57
C PRO A 93 13.84 -5.83 -5.98
N ASP A 94 14.69 -4.85 -6.31
CA ASP A 94 16.07 -4.81 -5.82
C ASP A 94 16.17 -4.50 -4.34
N ALA A 95 15.11 -3.97 -3.74
CA ALA A 95 15.12 -3.56 -2.33
C ALA A 95 14.32 -4.49 -1.44
N ARG A 96 13.77 -5.57 -2.00
CA ARG A 96 12.98 -6.52 -1.21
C ARG A 96 13.86 -7.24 -0.20
N GLY A 97 13.26 -7.58 0.93
CA GLY A 97 13.97 -8.27 1.99
C GLY A 97 14.85 -7.36 2.85
N THR A 98 14.75 -6.05 2.68
CA THR A 98 15.57 -5.10 3.43
C THR A 98 14.76 -4.28 4.43
N GLY A 99 13.48 -4.60 4.63
CA GLY A 99 12.65 -3.92 5.61
C GLY A 99 11.92 -2.67 5.11
N VAL A 100 11.97 -2.40 3.81
CA VAL A 100 11.31 -1.21 3.25
C VAL A 100 9.80 -1.28 3.40
N GLY A 101 9.21 -2.44 3.08
CA GLY A 101 7.76 -2.61 3.22
C GLY A 101 7.29 -2.42 4.65
N ARG A 102 8.03 -2.98 5.60
CA ARG A 102 7.71 -2.81 7.01
C ARG A 102 7.81 -1.34 7.42
N ALA A 103 8.85 -0.65 6.99
CA ALA A 103 9.02 0.77 7.31
C ALA A 103 7.86 1.61 6.77
N LEU A 104 7.42 1.32 5.55
CA LEU A 104 6.28 2.01 4.96
C LEU A 104 5.00 1.77 5.75
N MET A 105 4.76 0.52 6.16
CA MET A 105 3.57 0.20 6.93
C MET A 105 3.62 0.78 8.33
N GLU A 106 4.79 0.80 8.96
CA GLU A 106 4.94 1.43 10.26
C GLU A 106 4.65 2.93 10.19
N TYR A 107 5.08 3.57 9.11
CA TYR A 107 4.75 4.97 8.88
C TYR A 107 3.24 5.16 8.74
N ALA A 108 2.59 4.29 7.96
CA ALA A 108 1.14 4.39 7.77
C ALA A 108 0.39 4.24 9.09
N ILE A 109 0.81 3.30 9.92
CA ILE A 109 0.17 3.06 11.21
C ILE A 109 0.40 4.25 12.13
N ALA A 110 1.63 4.77 12.19
CA ALA A 110 1.93 5.94 13.02
C ALA A 110 1.15 7.16 12.55
N HIS A 111 1.04 7.35 11.25
CA HIS A 111 0.25 8.46 10.69
C HIS A 111 -1.22 8.34 11.08
N ALA A 112 -1.76 7.14 11.00
CA ALA A 112 -3.15 6.92 11.40
C ALA A 112 -3.37 7.25 12.86
N ARG A 113 -2.42 6.88 13.73
CA ARG A 113 -2.52 7.23 15.15
C ARG A 113 -2.44 8.73 15.38
N GLU A 114 -1.54 9.41 14.68
CA GLU A 114 -1.42 10.87 14.80
C GLU A 114 -2.68 11.58 14.35
N GLU A 115 -3.38 11.03 13.35
CA GLU A 115 -4.63 11.57 12.87
C GLU A 115 -5.82 11.11 13.70
N GLN A 116 -5.57 10.40 14.80
CA GLN A 116 -6.60 9.92 15.72
C GLN A 116 -7.60 9.01 15.03
N GLN A 117 -7.14 8.25 14.06
CA GLN A 117 -7.99 7.26 13.41
C GLN A 117 -8.06 6.01 14.29
N GLN A 118 -9.12 5.24 14.12
CA GLN A 118 -9.38 4.09 14.98
C GLN A 118 -8.88 2.79 14.39
N ARG A 119 -8.67 2.74 13.06
CA ARG A 119 -8.45 1.49 12.38
C ARG A 119 -7.71 1.73 11.07
N VAL A 120 -6.83 0.79 10.71
CA VAL A 120 -6.20 0.74 9.40
C VAL A 120 -6.70 -0.50 8.69
N VAL A 121 -7.15 -0.36 7.44
CA VAL A 121 -7.64 -1.49 6.65
C VAL A 121 -6.88 -1.59 5.34
N LEU A 122 -6.79 -2.81 4.83
CA LEU A 122 -6.15 -3.04 3.54
C LEU A 122 -6.71 -4.32 2.92
N SER A 123 -6.38 -4.53 1.66
CA SER A 123 -6.74 -5.76 0.96
C SER A 123 -5.52 -6.27 0.21
N THR A 124 -5.40 -7.59 0.10
CA THR A 124 -4.29 -8.21 -0.61
C THR A 124 -4.76 -9.48 -1.28
N ALA A 125 -4.12 -9.83 -2.38
CA ALA A 125 -4.44 -11.07 -3.08
C ALA A 125 -3.86 -12.26 -2.33
N GLN A 126 -4.53 -13.40 -2.45
CA GLN A 126 -4.10 -14.61 -1.75
C GLN A 126 -2.70 -15.03 -2.14
N GLU A 127 -2.29 -14.76 -3.39
CA GLU A 127 -0.96 -15.12 -3.89
C GLU A 127 0.16 -14.28 -3.29
N MET A 128 -0.16 -13.17 -2.65
CA MET A 128 0.84 -12.25 -2.11
C MET A 128 1.23 -12.66 -0.70
N GLU A 129 1.91 -13.80 -0.58
CA GLU A 129 2.23 -14.38 0.72
C GLU A 129 3.15 -13.51 1.55
N SER A 130 4.15 -12.89 0.92
CA SER A 130 5.08 -12.03 1.65
C SER A 130 4.36 -10.83 2.27
N ALA A 131 3.41 -10.26 1.53
CA ALA A 131 2.63 -9.15 2.05
C ALA A 131 1.77 -9.60 3.22
N ARG A 132 1.11 -10.75 3.09
CA ARG A 132 0.28 -11.27 4.18
C ARG A 132 1.10 -11.53 5.43
N ASP A 133 2.30 -12.12 5.28
CA ASP A 133 3.18 -12.37 6.42
C ASP A 133 3.54 -11.06 7.11
N LEU A 134 3.84 -10.03 6.36
CA LEU A 134 4.15 -8.72 6.92
C LEU A 134 2.97 -8.17 7.71
N TYR A 135 1.77 -8.21 7.12
CA TYR A 135 0.60 -7.66 7.79
C TYR A 135 0.29 -8.41 9.09
N GLU A 136 0.41 -9.73 9.08
CA GLU A 136 0.16 -10.52 10.27
C GLU A 136 1.18 -10.22 11.36
N LYS A 137 2.45 -10.03 10.98
CA LYS A 137 3.48 -9.68 11.94
C LYS A 137 3.26 -8.30 12.56
N LEU A 138 2.61 -7.41 11.83
CA LEU A 138 2.30 -6.08 12.33
C LEU A 138 1.03 -6.05 13.18
N GLY A 139 0.34 -7.17 13.29
CA GLY A 139 -0.85 -7.27 14.13
C GLY A 139 -2.17 -7.18 13.39
N PHE A 140 -2.14 -7.11 12.05
CA PHE A 140 -3.37 -7.13 11.28
C PHE A 140 -4.04 -8.50 11.36
N HIS A 141 -5.35 -8.49 11.36
CA HIS A 141 -6.14 -9.73 11.36
C HIS A 141 -7.06 -9.73 10.15
N ARG A 142 -7.48 -10.93 9.77
CA ARG A 142 -8.44 -11.10 8.67
C ARG A 142 -9.75 -10.42 9.01
N GLU A 143 -10.29 -9.72 8.03
CA GLU A 143 -11.59 -9.07 8.14
C GLU A 143 -12.38 -9.44 6.90
N PRO A 144 -13.11 -10.57 6.93
CA PRO A 144 -13.80 -11.07 5.73
C PRO A 144 -14.83 -10.11 5.15
N ASP A 145 -15.39 -9.22 5.95
CA ASP A 145 -16.34 -8.24 5.45
C ASP A 145 -15.72 -7.29 4.43
N LEU A 146 -14.39 -7.20 4.39
CA LEU A 146 -13.68 -6.35 3.44
C LEU A 146 -13.28 -7.09 2.17
N ASP A 147 -13.52 -8.39 2.11
CA ASP A 147 -13.17 -9.16 0.92
C ASP A 147 -14.01 -8.70 -0.26
N HIS A 148 -13.38 -8.62 -1.43
CA HIS A 148 -14.09 -8.20 -2.62
C HIS A 148 -13.39 -8.71 -3.88
N GLU A 149 -14.07 -8.55 -5.00
CA GLU A 149 -13.57 -9.00 -6.30
C GLU A 149 -13.64 -7.84 -7.26
N PRO A 150 -12.58 -7.00 -7.34
CA PRO A 150 -12.61 -5.79 -8.18
C PRO A 150 -12.69 -6.09 -9.67
N ALA A 151 -12.31 -7.29 -10.07
CA ALA A 151 -12.41 -7.74 -11.47
C ALA A 151 -12.62 -9.23 -11.47
N PRO A 152 -13.25 -9.79 -12.53
CA PRO A 152 -13.49 -11.23 -12.58
C PRO A 152 -12.20 -12.02 -12.33
N GLY A 153 -12.25 -12.92 -11.36
CA GLY A 153 -11.12 -13.78 -11.03
C GLY A 153 -10.08 -13.15 -10.12
N VAL A 154 -10.23 -11.88 -9.78
CA VAL A 154 -9.27 -11.20 -8.89
C VAL A 154 -9.92 -11.04 -7.53
N ARG A 155 -9.61 -11.94 -6.61
CA ARG A 155 -10.19 -11.93 -5.27
C ARG A 155 -9.20 -11.33 -4.28
N LEU A 156 -9.66 -10.31 -3.57
CA LEU A 156 -8.84 -9.64 -2.56
C LEU A 156 -9.39 -9.95 -1.18
N GLN A 157 -8.50 -10.25 -0.26
CA GLN A 157 -8.83 -10.55 1.13
C GLN A 157 -8.53 -9.36 2.00
N GLY A 158 -9.48 -9.03 2.89
CA GLY A 158 -9.36 -7.86 3.74
C GLY A 158 -8.65 -8.15 5.05
N TYR A 159 -7.92 -7.17 5.53
CA TYR A 159 -7.21 -7.19 6.80
C TYR A 159 -7.42 -5.86 7.52
N ALA A 160 -7.42 -5.89 8.84
CA ALA A 160 -7.62 -4.70 9.65
C ALA A 160 -6.72 -4.71 10.86
N LEU A 161 -6.32 -3.52 11.28
CA LEU A 161 -5.58 -3.31 12.52
C LEU A 161 -6.32 -2.26 13.32
N ASP A 162 -6.71 -2.60 14.55
CA ASP A 162 -7.40 -1.67 15.44
C ASP A 162 -6.38 -0.88 16.22
N LEU A 163 -6.58 0.45 16.32
CA LEU A 163 -5.63 1.37 16.94
C LEU A 163 -6.13 1.96 18.25
N ASP A 164 -7.36 1.72 18.59
CA ASP A 164 -8.00 2.39 19.72
C ASP A 164 -7.46 1.97 21.07
N SER A 165 -6.78 0.86 21.12
CA SER A 165 -6.23 0.38 22.40
C SER A 165 -5.26 1.37 23.02
N ALA A 166 -4.71 2.26 22.23
CA ALA A 166 -3.77 3.26 22.74
C ALA A 166 -4.42 4.27 23.65
N LEU A 167 -5.75 4.27 23.71
CA LEU A 167 -6.47 5.26 24.48
C LEU A 167 -6.51 4.99 25.98
N GLU A 168 -6.17 3.80 26.36
CA GLU A 168 -6.21 3.43 27.78
C GLU A 168 -5.15 4.10 28.61
#